data_c7bee2f37d68b51350aa49744a56d8b7
#
_entry.id   c7bee2f37d68b51350aa49744a56d8b7
#
_cell.length_a   1.000
_cell.length_b   1.000
_cell.length_c   1.000
_cell.angle_alpha   90.00
_cell.angle_beta   90.00
_cell.angle_gamma   90.00
#
_symmetry.space_group_name_H-M   'P 1'
#
loop_
_entity.id
_entity.type
_entity.pdbx_description
1 polymer ?
#
loop_
_entity_poly.entity_id
_entity_poly.type
_entity_poly.pdbx_seq_one_letter_code
_entity_poly.pdbx_strand_id
1 'polypeptide(L)'
;SVAVQHRIPDAAPVLNGRESEYVLERLSTSWISSKGRFITEFENSFAEFCGVKHAIATCNGTTALHLALVALGIGPGDEVIVPTLTYIASANAVRYCGATPIFVDNCVHTFNMDPSDVAAKITPRTKIIMPVHLYGHPVDLCPILQLAREHNILVVEDAAEAVGARYKGRRIGSHGTCATFSFFGNKIITTGEGGMVTTNEDELAFRLRLLRGQGQDPHRPYWFPVIGYNYRMTNIAAAIGLAQVERAEFHLQTRKKIAKCYNDRLCHLSEKIDLPQTEPWADHAYWMYTILLREGVSKARERVMQDLDTAGIETRPVFYPLHILPPYQGGAKQSFPRAEFCGSRGINLPTHGGLTEQDIDRVAEAVQASVDE
;
A
#
# COMPACT_ATOMS: atom_id res chain seq x y z
N SER A 1 -34.89 -13.68 -22.80
CA SER A 1 -33.87 -13.97 -21.79
C SER A 1 -33.04 -12.72 -21.57
N VAL A 2 -33.19 -12.09 -20.42
CA VAL A 2 -32.30 -10.99 -19.99
C VAL A 2 -30.93 -11.66 -19.82
N ALA A 3 -29.98 -11.28 -20.67
CA ALA A 3 -28.61 -11.71 -20.51
C ALA A 3 -28.13 -11.27 -19.10
N VAL A 4 -27.82 -12.23 -18.25
CA VAL A 4 -27.26 -11.92 -16.94
C VAL A 4 -25.92 -11.24 -17.19
N GLN A 5 -25.89 -9.93 -16.98
CA GLN A 5 -24.66 -9.16 -17.07
C GLN A 5 -23.69 -9.68 -16.01
N HIS A 6 -22.46 -9.99 -16.41
CA HIS A 6 -21.46 -10.46 -15.45
C HIS A 6 -21.17 -9.39 -14.39
N ARG A 7 -20.91 -9.82 -13.18
CA ARG A 7 -20.54 -8.95 -12.08
C ARG A 7 -19.10 -8.45 -12.26
N ILE A 8 -18.88 -7.17 -12.05
CA ILE A 8 -17.54 -6.55 -12.13
C ILE A 8 -16.95 -6.53 -10.71
N PRO A 9 -15.87 -7.31 -10.43
CA PRO A 9 -15.21 -7.28 -9.14
C PRO A 9 -14.39 -5.99 -8.98
N ASP A 10 -14.19 -5.57 -7.75
CA ASP A 10 -13.36 -4.41 -7.41
C ASP A 10 -11.86 -4.67 -7.67
N ALA A 11 -11.43 -5.91 -7.53
CA ALA A 11 -10.05 -6.33 -7.75
C ALA A 11 -10.00 -7.76 -8.31
N ALA A 12 -8.98 -8.03 -9.09
CA ALA A 12 -8.65 -9.37 -9.57
C ALA A 12 -7.16 -9.45 -9.89
N PRO A 13 -6.46 -10.53 -9.51
CA PRO A 13 -5.07 -10.71 -9.91
C PRO A 13 -4.96 -11.00 -11.40
N VAL A 14 -3.87 -10.56 -12.01
CA VAL A 14 -3.53 -10.88 -13.40
C VAL A 14 -2.28 -11.75 -13.41
N LEU A 15 -2.45 -13.01 -13.78
CA LEU A 15 -1.41 -14.03 -13.73
C LEU A 15 -1.13 -14.55 -15.16
N ASN A 16 -0.79 -13.65 -16.07
CA ASN A 16 -0.60 -13.94 -17.49
C ASN A 16 0.86 -13.95 -17.96
N GLY A 17 1.79 -13.99 -17.01
CA GLY A 17 3.22 -14.13 -17.24
C GLY A 17 3.69 -15.58 -17.00
N ARG A 18 4.88 -15.71 -16.43
CA ARG A 18 5.54 -17.01 -16.19
C ARG A 18 5.21 -17.62 -14.82
N GLU A 19 4.14 -17.17 -14.14
CA GLU A 19 3.77 -17.64 -12.79
C GLU A 19 3.60 -19.15 -12.74
N SER A 20 2.83 -19.71 -13.65
CA SER A 20 2.58 -21.17 -13.71
C SER A 20 3.86 -21.95 -13.97
N GLU A 21 4.71 -21.47 -14.88
CA GLU A 21 6.00 -22.09 -15.21
C GLU A 21 6.90 -22.17 -13.97
N TYR A 22 7.07 -21.07 -13.26
CA TYR A 22 7.95 -21.00 -12.10
C TYR A 22 7.42 -21.82 -10.91
N VAL A 23 6.12 -21.80 -10.68
CA VAL A 23 5.50 -22.61 -9.62
C VAL A 23 5.64 -24.11 -9.92
N LEU A 24 5.38 -24.54 -11.16
CA LEU A 24 5.54 -25.93 -11.55
C LEU A 24 6.98 -26.42 -11.39
N GLU A 25 7.96 -25.59 -11.72
CA GLU A 25 9.37 -25.90 -11.47
C GLU A 25 9.63 -26.16 -9.98
N ARG A 26 9.02 -25.36 -9.09
CA ARG A 26 9.18 -25.55 -7.62
C ARG A 26 8.53 -26.84 -7.14
N LEU A 27 7.33 -27.12 -7.64
CA LEU A 27 6.63 -28.36 -7.29
C LEU A 27 7.40 -29.60 -7.75
N SER A 28 7.98 -29.56 -8.93
CA SER A 28 8.75 -30.69 -9.47
C SER A 28 10.05 -30.96 -8.73
N THR A 29 10.64 -29.93 -8.11
CA THR A 29 11.89 -30.07 -7.34
C THR A 29 11.67 -30.21 -5.84
N SER A 30 10.42 -30.11 -5.37
CA SER A 30 10.03 -30.14 -3.95
C SER A 30 10.62 -28.98 -3.10
N TRP A 31 11.19 -27.96 -3.70
CA TRP A 31 11.73 -26.78 -3.00
C TRP A 31 10.63 -25.73 -2.81
N ILE A 32 9.72 -25.98 -1.86
CA ILE A 32 8.51 -25.20 -1.64
C ILE A 32 8.54 -24.34 -0.37
N SER A 33 9.52 -24.52 0.52
CA SER A 33 9.60 -23.83 1.79
C SER A 33 10.31 -22.46 1.66
N SER A 34 10.78 -21.94 2.80
CA SER A 34 11.47 -20.64 2.87
C SER A 34 12.94 -20.66 2.41
N LYS A 35 13.36 -21.71 1.72
CA LYS A 35 14.68 -21.84 1.12
C LYS A 35 14.53 -22.14 -0.38
N GLY A 36 15.37 -21.51 -1.19
CA GLY A 36 15.37 -21.75 -2.62
C GLY A 36 15.78 -20.49 -3.41
N ARG A 37 16.12 -20.73 -4.69
CA ARG A 37 16.65 -19.67 -5.55
C ARG A 37 15.64 -18.56 -5.86
N PHE A 38 14.33 -18.88 -5.93
CA PHE A 38 13.32 -17.89 -6.30
C PHE A 38 13.18 -16.78 -5.25
N ILE A 39 13.42 -17.08 -3.98
CA ILE A 39 13.42 -16.05 -2.94
C ILE A 39 14.52 -15.02 -3.22
N THR A 40 15.75 -15.48 -3.45
CA THR A 40 16.87 -14.59 -3.76
C THR A 40 16.68 -13.86 -5.09
N GLU A 41 16.24 -14.55 -6.14
CA GLU A 41 15.99 -13.94 -7.44
C GLU A 41 14.87 -12.91 -7.39
N PHE A 42 13.79 -13.19 -6.65
CA PHE A 42 12.71 -12.23 -6.44
C PHE A 42 13.21 -10.99 -5.67
N GLU A 43 13.93 -11.21 -4.57
CA GLU A 43 14.52 -10.11 -3.79
C GLU A 43 15.43 -9.23 -4.66
N ASN A 44 16.33 -9.84 -5.43
CA ASN A 44 17.26 -9.11 -6.29
C ASN A 44 16.55 -8.34 -7.40
N SER A 45 15.55 -8.96 -8.06
CA SER A 45 14.76 -8.32 -9.11
C SER A 45 13.93 -7.17 -8.57
N PHE A 46 13.37 -7.31 -7.38
CA PHE A 46 12.58 -6.25 -6.75
C PHE A 46 13.47 -5.09 -6.29
N ALA A 47 14.66 -5.38 -5.75
CA ALA A 47 15.64 -4.36 -5.39
C ALA A 47 16.06 -3.54 -6.63
N GLU A 48 16.36 -4.21 -7.74
CA GLU A 48 16.68 -3.56 -9.01
C GLU A 48 15.52 -2.71 -9.51
N PHE A 49 14.29 -3.24 -9.47
CA PHE A 49 13.08 -2.52 -9.87
C PHE A 49 12.87 -1.23 -9.05
N CYS A 50 13.09 -1.26 -7.75
CA CYS A 50 12.97 -0.11 -6.86
C CYS A 50 14.19 0.82 -6.89
N GLY A 51 15.31 0.38 -7.46
CA GLY A 51 16.56 1.14 -7.46
C GLY A 51 17.22 1.20 -6.09
N VAL A 52 17.16 0.11 -5.31
CA VAL A 52 17.76 -0.01 -3.97
C VAL A 52 18.78 -1.14 -3.93
N LYS A 53 19.64 -1.14 -2.92
CA LYS A 53 20.65 -2.19 -2.72
C LYS A 53 20.05 -3.50 -2.24
N HIS A 54 19.08 -3.46 -1.35
CA HIS A 54 18.56 -4.63 -0.65
C HIS A 54 17.05 -4.69 -0.66
N ALA A 55 16.53 -5.89 -0.88
CA ALA A 55 15.12 -6.22 -0.67
C ALA A 55 15.04 -7.52 0.12
N ILE A 56 14.26 -7.52 1.18
CA ILE A 56 14.12 -8.62 2.12
C ILE A 56 12.65 -9.07 2.11
N ALA A 57 12.39 -10.23 1.52
CA ALA A 57 11.04 -10.77 1.40
C ALA A 57 10.50 -11.25 2.75
N THR A 58 9.20 -11.00 2.97
CA THR A 58 8.46 -11.45 4.15
C THR A 58 7.17 -12.14 3.75
N CYS A 59 6.49 -12.77 4.70
CA CYS A 59 5.27 -13.53 4.43
C CYS A 59 4.04 -12.66 4.14
N ASN A 60 4.03 -11.39 4.52
CA ASN A 60 2.99 -10.40 4.18
C ASN A 60 3.45 -8.97 4.48
N GLY A 61 2.63 -7.98 4.10
CA GLY A 61 2.96 -6.56 4.30
C GLY A 61 2.96 -6.13 5.76
N THR A 62 2.08 -6.67 6.58
CA THR A 62 2.02 -6.36 8.02
C THR A 62 3.30 -6.81 8.74
N THR A 63 3.78 -8.01 8.43
CA THR A 63 5.05 -8.50 8.99
C THR A 63 6.25 -7.74 8.47
N ALA A 64 6.20 -7.24 7.23
CA ALA A 64 7.23 -6.34 6.70
C ALA A 64 7.32 -5.05 7.52
N LEU A 65 6.18 -4.42 7.82
CA LEU A 65 6.12 -3.23 8.68
C LEU A 65 6.67 -3.50 10.08
N HIS A 66 6.19 -4.56 10.72
CA HIS A 66 6.61 -4.92 12.07
C HIS A 66 8.11 -5.23 12.12
N LEU A 67 8.59 -6.01 11.16
CA LEU A 67 10.01 -6.35 11.05
C LEU A 67 10.89 -5.10 10.90
N ALA A 68 10.48 -4.16 10.04
CA ALA A 68 11.21 -2.90 9.85
C ALA A 68 11.30 -2.09 11.15
N LEU A 69 10.20 -1.95 11.87
CA LEU A 69 10.16 -1.20 13.13
C LEU A 69 11.00 -1.87 14.21
N VAL A 70 10.92 -3.18 14.36
CA VAL A 70 11.76 -3.93 15.32
C VAL A 70 13.23 -3.80 14.97
N ALA A 71 13.60 -3.94 13.71
CA ALA A 71 14.98 -3.80 13.25
C ALA A 71 15.55 -2.40 13.51
N LEU A 72 14.70 -1.37 13.52
CA LEU A 72 15.07 0.00 13.84
C LEU A 72 15.02 0.32 15.34
N GLY A 73 14.73 -0.66 16.18
CA GLY A 73 14.78 -0.53 17.64
C GLY A 73 13.58 0.15 18.27
N ILE A 74 12.43 0.17 17.60
CA ILE A 74 11.21 0.79 18.12
C ILE A 74 10.61 -0.07 19.24
N GLY A 75 10.22 0.59 20.33
CA GLY A 75 9.68 -0.07 21.51
C GLY A 75 8.86 0.86 22.40
N PRO A 76 8.53 0.43 23.62
CA PRO A 76 7.75 1.21 24.57
C PRO A 76 8.37 2.59 24.83
N GLY A 77 7.53 3.64 24.87
CA GLY A 77 7.96 5.01 25.04
C GLY A 77 8.24 5.76 23.74
N ASP A 78 8.42 5.04 22.63
CA ASP A 78 8.61 5.63 21.31
C ASP A 78 7.29 6.04 20.68
N GLU A 79 7.34 7.11 19.89
CA GLU A 79 6.22 7.59 19.08
C GLU A 79 6.58 7.47 17.59
N VAL A 80 5.60 7.02 16.80
CA VAL A 80 5.69 6.93 15.35
C VAL A 80 4.54 7.74 14.76
N ILE A 81 4.85 8.72 13.92
CA ILE A 81 3.83 9.54 13.25
C ILE A 81 3.29 8.76 12.05
N VAL A 82 1.98 8.56 12.02
CA VAL A 82 1.24 7.77 11.02
C VAL A 82 0.04 8.59 10.54
N PRO A 83 -0.33 8.57 9.25
CA PRO A 83 -1.59 9.20 8.84
C PRO A 83 -2.77 8.48 9.48
N THR A 84 -3.80 9.22 9.89
CA THR A 84 -5.03 8.58 10.36
C THR A 84 -5.83 7.95 9.22
N LEU A 85 -5.70 8.48 8.00
CA LEU A 85 -6.33 7.91 6.80
C LEU A 85 -5.38 6.90 6.16
N THR A 86 -5.48 5.67 6.60
CA THR A 86 -4.72 4.52 6.08
C THR A 86 -5.38 3.21 6.48
N TYR A 87 -4.90 2.11 5.92
CA TYR A 87 -5.24 0.78 6.40
C TYR A 87 -4.66 0.55 7.81
N ILE A 88 -5.38 -0.17 8.63
CA ILE A 88 -5.06 -0.30 10.07
C ILE A 88 -3.67 -0.91 10.35
N ALA A 89 -3.12 -1.70 9.42
CA ALA A 89 -1.83 -2.36 9.61
C ALA A 89 -0.68 -1.37 9.87
N SER A 90 -0.73 -0.16 9.30
CA SER A 90 0.29 0.88 9.55
C SER A 90 0.41 1.22 11.04
N ALA A 91 -0.71 1.43 11.71
CA ALA A 91 -0.73 1.73 13.14
C ALA A 91 -0.56 0.48 14.01
N ASN A 92 -1.15 -0.65 13.59
CA ASN A 92 -1.03 -1.91 14.32
C ASN A 92 0.42 -2.35 14.47
N ALA A 93 1.24 -2.22 13.43
CA ALA A 93 2.65 -2.57 13.49
C ALA A 93 3.40 -1.77 14.57
N VAL A 94 3.07 -0.49 14.73
CA VAL A 94 3.60 0.36 15.80
C VAL A 94 3.20 -0.20 17.18
N ARG A 95 1.92 -0.53 17.35
CA ARG A 95 1.39 -1.11 18.60
C ARG A 95 2.01 -2.47 18.92
N TYR A 96 2.30 -3.28 17.91
CA TYR A 96 2.98 -4.57 18.13
C TYR A 96 4.36 -4.40 18.75
N CYS A 97 5.02 -3.26 18.50
CA CYS A 97 6.31 -2.93 19.15
C CYS A 97 6.16 -2.38 20.57
N GLY A 98 4.93 -2.18 21.06
CA GLY A 98 4.67 -1.48 22.31
C GLY A 98 4.80 0.04 22.24
N ALA A 99 5.01 0.58 21.05
CA ALA A 99 5.11 2.02 20.79
C ALA A 99 3.74 2.65 20.54
N THR A 100 3.69 3.97 20.44
CA THR A 100 2.46 4.74 20.29
C THR A 100 2.39 5.35 18.89
N PRO A 101 1.35 5.04 18.08
CA PRO A 101 1.10 5.76 16.84
C PRO A 101 0.53 7.15 17.15
N ILE A 102 1.10 8.18 16.53
CA ILE A 102 0.61 9.56 16.60
C ILE A 102 0.00 9.90 15.25
N PHE A 103 -1.29 10.13 15.22
CA PHE A 103 -2.02 10.37 13.98
C PHE A 103 -1.88 11.80 13.48
N VAL A 104 -1.86 11.94 12.16
CA VAL A 104 -1.90 13.22 11.46
C VAL A 104 -2.98 13.21 10.38
N ASP A 105 -3.44 14.41 10.04
CA ASP A 105 -4.42 14.61 8.97
C ASP A 105 -3.76 14.49 7.58
N ASN A 106 -4.56 14.56 6.53
CA ASN A 106 -4.13 14.37 5.15
C ASN A 106 -4.53 15.54 4.26
N CYS A 107 -3.90 15.61 3.09
CA CYS A 107 -4.33 16.48 1.99
C CYS A 107 -5.57 15.87 1.31
N VAL A 108 -6.56 16.68 1.01
CA VAL A 108 -7.82 16.17 0.42
C VAL A 108 -7.61 15.60 -0.98
N HIS A 109 -6.78 16.25 -1.80
CA HIS A 109 -6.63 15.87 -3.20
C HIS A 109 -5.84 14.59 -3.42
N THR A 110 -4.84 14.32 -2.59
CA THR A 110 -3.99 13.13 -2.72
C THR A 110 -4.30 12.04 -1.70
N PHE A 111 -5.11 12.34 -0.69
CA PHE A 111 -5.38 11.51 0.49
C PHE A 111 -4.15 11.26 1.38
N ASN A 112 -3.00 11.80 1.04
CA ASN A 112 -1.74 11.55 1.72
C ASN A 112 -1.51 12.48 2.91
N MET A 113 -0.67 12.05 3.86
CA MET A 113 -0.39 12.82 5.07
C MET A 113 0.07 14.25 4.76
N ASP A 114 -0.40 15.18 5.59
CA ASP A 114 -0.06 16.59 5.48
C ASP A 114 1.25 16.88 6.23
N PRO A 115 2.31 17.32 5.53
CA PRO A 115 3.58 17.66 6.18
C PRO A 115 3.46 18.72 7.27
N SER A 116 2.52 19.66 7.15
CA SER A 116 2.30 20.70 8.18
C SER A 116 1.80 20.09 9.48
N ASP A 117 0.90 19.10 9.41
CA ASP A 117 0.41 18.42 10.60
C ASP A 117 1.48 17.49 11.19
N VAL A 118 2.32 16.89 10.35
CA VAL A 118 3.49 16.14 10.82
C VAL A 118 4.40 17.03 11.66
N ALA A 119 4.75 18.23 11.16
CA ALA A 119 5.58 19.19 11.89
C ALA A 119 4.97 19.54 13.25
N ALA A 120 3.66 19.73 13.32
CA ALA A 120 2.94 20.07 14.54
C ALA A 120 2.91 18.96 15.60
N LYS A 121 3.12 17.70 15.19
CA LYS A 121 3.01 16.53 16.07
C LYS A 121 4.35 15.94 16.53
N ILE A 122 5.47 16.48 16.09
CA ILE A 122 6.80 16.03 16.50
C ILE A 122 7.04 16.34 17.97
N THR A 123 7.47 15.35 18.75
CA THR A 123 7.86 15.47 20.15
C THR A 123 9.27 14.89 20.36
N PRO A 124 9.89 15.04 21.55
CA PRO A 124 11.16 14.37 21.84
C PRO A 124 11.10 12.85 21.78
N ARG A 125 9.90 12.23 21.84
CA ARG A 125 9.69 10.78 21.74
C ARG A 125 9.48 10.30 20.32
N THR A 126 9.32 11.19 19.34
CA THR A 126 9.14 10.81 17.94
C THR A 126 10.43 10.19 17.39
N LYS A 127 10.36 8.94 16.98
CA LYS A 127 11.50 8.17 16.41
C LYS A 127 11.37 7.96 14.92
N ILE A 128 10.15 7.84 14.41
CA ILE A 128 9.85 7.54 13.01
C ILE A 128 8.68 8.40 12.53
N ILE A 129 8.78 8.85 11.28
CA ILE A 129 7.65 9.30 10.48
C ILE A 129 7.38 8.20 9.46
N MET A 130 6.14 7.73 9.39
CA MET A 130 5.70 6.68 8.46
C MET A 130 4.74 7.26 7.41
N PRO A 131 5.26 7.83 6.31
CA PRO A 131 4.41 8.22 5.20
C PRO A 131 3.81 6.98 4.56
N VAL A 132 2.52 7.02 4.25
CA VAL A 132 1.80 5.98 3.51
C VAL A 132 1.46 6.55 2.14
N HIS A 133 1.93 5.89 1.08
CA HIS A 133 1.62 6.27 -0.30
C HIS A 133 0.24 5.71 -0.67
N LEU A 134 -0.81 6.37 -0.17
CA LEU A 134 -2.17 5.84 -0.19
C LEU A 134 -2.69 5.69 -1.62
N TYR A 135 -3.26 4.53 -1.90
CA TYR A 135 -3.89 4.17 -3.18
C TYR A 135 -2.98 4.24 -4.41
N GLY A 136 -1.68 4.46 -4.21
CA GLY A 136 -0.68 4.48 -5.28
C GLY A 136 -0.11 5.85 -5.63
N HIS A 137 -0.61 6.92 -5.02
CA HIS A 137 -0.04 8.26 -5.19
C HIS A 137 1.07 8.50 -4.16
N PRO A 138 2.30 8.85 -4.58
CA PRO A 138 3.37 9.15 -3.64
C PRO A 138 3.04 10.32 -2.70
N VAL A 139 3.47 10.21 -1.47
CA VAL A 139 3.50 11.34 -0.52
C VAL A 139 4.50 12.38 -1.01
N ASP A 140 4.28 13.66 -0.75
CA ASP A 140 5.31 14.68 -0.94
C ASP A 140 6.41 14.48 0.10
N LEU A 141 7.47 13.78 -0.30
CA LEU A 141 8.52 13.31 0.60
C LEU A 141 9.55 14.38 0.97
N CYS A 142 9.79 15.39 0.13
CA CYS A 142 10.81 16.40 0.41
C CYS A 142 10.60 17.11 1.76
N PRO A 143 9.39 17.63 2.07
CA PRO A 143 9.18 18.26 3.38
C PRO A 143 9.23 17.26 4.54
N ILE A 144 8.80 16.01 4.33
CA ILE A 144 8.90 14.94 5.34
C ILE A 144 10.36 14.60 5.64
N LEU A 145 11.18 14.41 4.61
CA LEU A 145 12.60 14.10 4.76
C LEU A 145 13.37 15.27 5.41
N GLN A 146 12.99 16.52 5.11
CA GLN A 146 13.57 17.69 5.75
C GLN A 146 13.27 17.70 7.24
N LEU A 147 12.02 17.52 7.65
CA LEU A 147 11.62 17.43 9.05
C LEU A 147 12.38 16.31 9.78
N ALA A 148 12.51 15.17 9.14
CA ALA A 148 13.24 14.04 9.71
C ALA A 148 14.71 14.38 9.97
N ARG A 149 15.38 15.03 9.03
CA ARG A 149 16.77 15.49 9.21
C ARG A 149 16.91 16.51 10.34
N GLU A 150 16.04 17.50 10.37
CA GLU A 150 16.06 18.58 11.38
C GLU A 150 15.87 18.05 12.81
N HIS A 151 15.09 17.00 12.98
CA HIS A 151 14.75 16.42 14.27
C HIS A 151 15.43 15.07 14.57
N ASN A 152 16.34 14.63 13.70
CA ASN A 152 17.02 13.32 13.82
C ASN A 152 16.02 12.16 13.96
N ILE A 153 15.04 12.13 13.07
CA ILE A 153 13.98 11.13 13.02
C ILE A 153 14.20 10.26 11.76
N LEU A 154 13.89 8.98 11.83
CA LEU A 154 13.94 8.08 10.69
C LEU A 154 12.62 8.13 9.88
N VAL A 155 12.69 7.74 8.62
CA VAL A 155 11.51 7.66 7.74
C VAL A 155 11.35 6.23 7.26
N VAL A 156 10.21 5.63 7.56
CA VAL A 156 9.79 4.32 7.06
C VAL A 156 8.61 4.54 6.12
N GLU A 157 8.81 4.29 4.83
CA GLU A 157 7.74 4.42 3.84
C GLU A 157 6.85 3.18 3.88
N ASP A 158 5.55 3.36 4.14
CA ASP A 158 4.55 2.31 3.89
C ASP A 158 4.12 2.41 2.43
N ALA A 159 4.68 1.56 1.60
CA ALA A 159 4.45 1.50 0.17
C ALA A 159 3.61 0.28 -0.25
N ALA A 160 2.81 -0.26 0.68
CA ALA A 160 1.97 -1.43 0.42
C ALA A 160 1.05 -1.27 -0.80
N GLU A 161 0.73 -0.04 -1.16
CA GLU A 161 -0.23 0.31 -2.22
C GLU A 161 0.44 1.01 -3.42
N ALA A 162 1.76 1.14 -3.43
CA ALA A 162 2.45 2.03 -4.37
C ALA A 162 3.64 1.38 -5.08
N VAL A 163 3.58 0.08 -5.32
CA VAL A 163 4.62 -0.60 -6.12
C VAL A 163 4.74 0.11 -7.47
N GLY A 164 5.96 0.56 -7.78
CA GLY A 164 6.28 1.18 -9.06
C GLY A 164 5.92 2.65 -9.20
N ALA A 165 5.24 3.26 -8.22
CA ALA A 165 5.06 4.71 -8.18
C ALA A 165 6.41 5.43 -8.15
N ARG A 166 6.44 6.67 -8.63
CA ARG A 166 7.66 7.49 -8.64
C ARG A 166 7.41 8.84 -7.97
N TYR A 167 8.36 9.25 -7.18
CA TYR A 167 8.44 10.59 -6.61
C TYR A 167 9.64 11.32 -7.22
N LYS A 168 9.36 12.42 -7.94
CA LYS A 168 10.40 13.17 -8.66
C LYS A 168 11.31 12.27 -9.51
N GLY A 169 10.68 11.35 -10.24
CA GLY A 169 11.35 10.44 -11.18
C GLY A 169 12.00 9.20 -10.56
N ARG A 170 12.10 9.10 -9.23
CA ARG A 170 12.64 7.93 -8.54
C ARG A 170 11.53 7.07 -7.96
N ARG A 171 11.67 5.77 -8.11
CA ARG A 171 10.67 4.83 -7.58
C ARG A 171 10.56 4.92 -6.07
N ILE A 172 9.33 4.77 -5.60
CA ILE A 172 9.03 4.58 -4.18
C ILE A 172 9.74 3.32 -3.67
N GLY A 173 10.26 3.38 -2.46
CA GLY A 173 11.08 2.34 -1.85
C GLY A 173 12.54 2.71 -1.69
N SER A 174 12.96 3.86 -2.27
CA SER A 174 14.36 4.31 -2.30
C SER A 174 14.60 5.66 -1.61
N HIS A 175 13.59 6.24 -0.95
CA HIS A 175 13.66 7.62 -0.42
C HIS A 175 13.90 7.69 1.09
N GLY A 176 13.27 6.84 1.89
CA GLY A 176 13.43 6.80 3.33
C GLY A 176 14.56 5.89 3.79
N THR A 177 14.64 5.68 5.10
CA THR A 177 15.56 4.70 5.72
C THR A 177 15.29 3.29 5.21
N CYS A 178 14.01 2.95 5.11
CA CYS A 178 13.51 1.74 4.46
C CYS A 178 12.08 1.97 3.99
N ALA A 179 11.58 1.03 3.20
CA ALA A 179 10.19 1.00 2.76
C ALA A 179 9.65 -0.42 2.87
N THR A 180 8.32 -0.54 3.01
CA THR A 180 7.63 -1.81 3.10
C THR A 180 6.57 -1.93 2.03
N PHE A 181 6.38 -3.14 1.52
CA PHE A 181 5.47 -3.45 0.42
C PHE A 181 4.57 -4.63 0.79
N SER A 182 3.42 -4.70 0.16
CA SER A 182 2.50 -5.83 0.23
C SER A 182 2.29 -6.42 -1.15
N PHE A 183 2.27 -7.74 -1.21
CA PHE A 183 1.95 -8.52 -2.40
C PHE A 183 0.68 -9.34 -2.21
N PHE A 184 -0.26 -8.81 -1.42
CA PHE A 184 -1.57 -9.43 -1.25
C PHE A 184 -2.30 -9.58 -2.59
N GLY A 185 -3.31 -10.44 -2.65
CA GLY A 185 -4.00 -10.83 -3.88
C GLY A 185 -4.58 -9.68 -4.72
N ASN A 186 -4.87 -8.53 -4.11
CA ASN A 186 -5.43 -7.36 -4.78
C ASN A 186 -4.40 -6.27 -5.12
N LYS A 187 -3.13 -6.46 -4.83
CA LYS A 187 -2.09 -5.44 -5.09
C LYS A 187 -1.68 -5.40 -6.55
N ILE A 188 -0.91 -4.37 -6.92
CA ILE A 188 -0.45 -4.14 -8.29
C ILE A 188 0.33 -5.34 -8.82
N ILE A 189 1.21 -5.89 -8.00
CA ILE A 189 1.80 -7.22 -8.18
C ILE A 189 1.50 -8.06 -6.94
N THR A 190 1.37 -9.37 -7.12
CA THR A 190 0.91 -10.25 -6.05
C THR A 190 1.71 -11.54 -5.95
N THR A 191 1.77 -12.09 -4.74
CA THR A 191 2.22 -13.45 -4.47
C THR A 191 1.14 -14.26 -3.74
N GLY A 192 -0.12 -13.79 -3.78
CA GLY A 192 -1.21 -14.29 -2.94
C GLY A 192 -1.14 -13.68 -1.56
N GLU A 193 -0.19 -14.09 -0.76
CA GLU A 193 0.30 -13.43 0.45
C GLU A 193 1.79 -13.17 0.31
N GLY A 194 2.25 -11.99 0.66
CA GLY A 194 3.66 -11.64 0.62
C GLY A 194 3.93 -10.18 1.00
N GLY A 195 5.16 -9.91 1.29
CA GLY A 195 5.65 -8.57 1.61
C GLY A 195 7.14 -8.42 1.33
N MET A 196 7.65 -7.20 1.47
CA MET A 196 9.05 -6.89 1.22
C MET A 196 9.46 -5.68 2.04
N VAL A 197 10.69 -5.69 2.54
CA VAL A 197 11.34 -4.48 3.06
C VAL A 197 12.49 -4.11 2.14
N THR A 198 12.58 -2.86 1.73
CA THR A 198 13.67 -2.35 0.89
C THR A 198 14.52 -1.35 1.67
N THR A 199 15.83 -1.37 1.47
CA THR A 199 16.76 -0.43 2.09
C THR A 199 18.08 -0.35 1.32
N ASN A 200 18.78 0.80 1.45
CA ASN A 200 20.14 0.96 0.99
C ASN A 200 21.18 0.73 2.09
N GLU A 201 20.76 0.51 3.32
CA GLU A 201 21.63 0.37 4.48
C GLU A 201 22.02 -1.10 4.69
N ASP A 202 23.31 -1.42 4.56
CA ASP A 202 23.82 -2.79 4.66
C ASP A 202 23.56 -3.39 6.05
N GLU A 203 23.78 -2.62 7.11
CA GLU A 203 23.57 -3.07 8.48
C GLU A 203 22.09 -3.36 8.76
N LEU A 204 21.19 -2.49 8.30
CA LEU A 204 19.76 -2.71 8.45
C LEU A 204 19.32 -3.96 7.70
N ALA A 205 19.82 -4.16 6.48
CA ALA A 205 19.54 -5.37 5.69
C ALA A 205 19.95 -6.64 6.43
N PHE A 206 21.14 -6.64 7.03
CA PHE A 206 21.62 -7.76 7.86
C PHE A 206 20.67 -8.04 9.03
N ARG A 207 20.27 -7.00 9.79
CA ARG A 207 19.36 -7.14 10.92
C ARG A 207 17.97 -7.63 10.50
N LEU A 208 17.45 -7.13 9.39
CA LEU A 208 16.17 -7.58 8.82
C LEU A 208 16.20 -9.08 8.50
N ARG A 209 17.27 -9.55 7.85
CA ARG A 209 17.43 -10.98 7.53
C ARG A 209 17.54 -11.84 8.78
N LEU A 210 18.30 -11.39 9.76
CA LEU A 210 18.47 -12.07 11.05
C LEU A 210 17.13 -12.23 11.78
N LEU A 211 16.41 -11.12 11.96
CA LEU A 211 15.13 -11.09 12.68
C LEU A 211 14.02 -11.82 11.96
N ARG A 212 13.99 -11.78 10.62
CA ARG A 212 13.01 -12.50 9.81
C ARG A 212 13.06 -14.01 10.00
N GLY A 213 14.24 -14.56 10.25
CA GLY A 213 14.52 -15.97 10.37
C GLY A 213 14.76 -16.44 11.81
N GLN A 214 13.89 -16.11 12.74
CA GLN A 214 13.96 -16.50 14.16
C GLN A 214 15.08 -15.84 14.96
N GLY A 215 15.91 -14.99 14.39
CA GLY A 215 17.11 -14.46 15.02
C GLY A 215 18.29 -15.43 14.99
N GLN A 216 18.25 -16.43 14.11
CA GLN A 216 19.34 -17.40 13.98
C GLN A 216 20.57 -16.80 13.31
N ASP A 217 21.74 -17.03 13.90
CA ASP A 217 23.03 -16.66 13.32
C ASP A 217 23.21 -17.30 11.94
N PRO A 218 23.53 -16.51 10.89
CA PRO A 218 23.66 -17.03 9.53
C PRO A 218 24.81 -18.03 9.34
N HIS A 219 25.79 -18.02 10.22
CA HIS A 219 27.00 -18.86 10.14
C HIS A 219 27.02 -20.00 11.16
N ARG A 220 26.09 -19.98 12.12
CA ARG A 220 26.05 -20.98 13.20
C ARG A 220 24.63 -21.54 13.39
N PRO A 221 24.35 -22.70 12.76
CA PRO A 221 23.01 -23.32 12.86
C PRO A 221 22.58 -23.53 14.33
N TYR A 222 21.29 -23.24 14.60
CA TYR A 222 20.67 -23.36 15.92
C TYR A 222 21.29 -22.48 17.02
N TRP A 223 22.08 -21.48 16.63
CA TRP A 223 22.54 -20.46 17.53
C TRP A 223 21.77 -19.17 17.32
N PHE A 224 21.14 -18.66 18.37
CA PHE A 224 20.22 -17.52 18.31
C PHE A 224 20.74 -16.38 19.21
N PRO A 225 21.46 -15.40 18.68
CA PRO A 225 21.95 -14.28 19.47
C PRO A 225 20.85 -13.30 19.91
N VAL A 226 19.69 -13.33 19.22
CA VAL A 226 18.54 -12.46 19.50
C VAL A 226 17.24 -13.23 19.34
N ILE A 227 16.16 -12.69 19.91
CA ILE A 227 14.81 -13.18 19.65
C ILE A 227 14.34 -12.57 18.32
N GLY A 228 14.01 -13.43 17.38
CA GLY A 228 13.46 -13.03 16.08
C GLY A 228 12.06 -13.58 15.83
N TYR A 229 11.67 -13.59 14.57
CA TYR A 229 10.32 -13.94 14.12
C TYR A 229 10.37 -14.96 13.00
N ASN A 230 9.28 -15.65 12.76
CA ASN A 230 9.11 -16.46 11.58
C ASN A 230 8.30 -15.65 10.54
N TYR A 231 9.00 -14.78 9.82
CA TYR A 231 8.40 -13.87 8.84
C TYR A 231 8.89 -14.12 7.41
N ARG A 232 9.41 -15.32 7.16
CA ARG A 232 9.97 -15.70 5.86
C ARG A 232 8.88 -15.93 4.83
N MET A 233 9.20 -15.61 3.57
CA MET A 233 8.39 -15.95 2.40
C MET A 233 8.71 -17.38 1.94
N THR A 234 7.70 -18.08 1.41
CA THR A 234 7.93 -19.39 0.77
C THR A 234 8.53 -19.22 -0.62
N ASN A 235 9.24 -20.24 -1.08
CA ASN A 235 9.78 -20.29 -2.44
C ASN A 235 8.69 -20.32 -3.52
N ILE A 236 7.52 -20.89 -3.22
CA ILE A 236 6.35 -20.85 -4.12
C ILE A 236 5.84 -19.41 -4.30
N ALA A 237 5.65 -18.70 -3.20
CA ALA A 237 5.22 -17.29 -3.28
C ALA A 237 6.27 -16.45 -4.03
N ALA A 238 7.55 -16.66 -3.76
CA ALA A 238 8.63 -15.96 -4.45
C ALA A 238 8.68 -16.27 -5.95
N ALA A 239 8.35 -17.49 -6.36
CA ALA A 239 8.24 -17.85 -7.77
C ALA A 239 7.16 -17.04 -8.48
N ILE A 240 6.00 -16.88 -7.87
CA ILE A 240 4.92 -16.01 -8.38
C ILE A 240 5.43 -14.56 -8.42
N GLY A 241 6.07 -14.11 -7.36
CA GLY A 241 6.59 -12.74 -7.24
C GLY A 241 7.60 -12.38 -8.32
N LEU A 242 8.53 -13.29 -8.62
CA LEU A 242 9.51 -13.08 -9.69
C LEU A 242 8.83 -12.89 -11.04
N ALA A 243 7.87 -13.75 -11.39
CA ALA A 243 7.10 -13.62 -12.63
C ALA A 243 6.33 -12.30 -12.69
N GLN A 244 5.77 -11.85 -11.57
CA GLN A 244 5.05 -10.58 -11.47
C GLN A 244 5.99 -9.38 -11.68
N VAL A 245 7.17 -9.37 -11.05
CA VAL A 245 8.16 -8.29 -11.21
C VAL A 245 8.66 -8.20 -12.65
N GLU A 246 8.85 -9.33 -13.31
CA GLU A 246 9.24 -9.35 -14.74
C GLU A 246 8.25 -8.58 -15.63
N ARG A 247 6.99 -8.47 -15.22
CA ARG A 247 5.94 -7.76 -15.93
C ARG A 247 5.40 -6.53 -15.18
N ALA A 248 6.16 -6.01 -14.22
CA ALA A 248 5.71 -4.89 -13.40
C ALA A 248 5.34 -3.66 -14.24
N GLU A 249 6.15 -3.33 -15.25
CA GLU A 249 5.85 -2.21 -16.16
C GLU A 249 4.54 -2.43 -16.94
N PHE A 250 4.27 -3.64 -17.38
CA PHE A 250 3.00 -3.97 -18.03
C PHE A 250 1.81 -3.75 -17.09
N HIS A 251 1.90 -4.21 -15.84
CA HIS A 251 0.84 -4.01 -14.86
C HIS A 251 0.61 -2.52 -14.54
N LEU A 252 1.68 -1.75 -14.43
CA LEU A 252 1.60 -0.31 -14.18
C LEU A 252 0.95 0.44 -15.36
N GLN A 253 1.37 0.14 -16.58
CA GLN A 253 0.80 0.78 -17.78
C GLN A 253 -0.68 0.42 -17.95
N THR A 254 -1.07 -0.80 -17.64
CA THR A 254 -2.47 -1.23 -17.68
C THR A 254 -3.33 -0.40 -16.70
N ARG A 255 -2.85 -0.18 -15.48
CA ARG A 255 -3.56 0.63 -14.48
C ARG A 255 -3.67 2.09 -14.88
N LYS A 256 -2.63 2.65 -15.50
CA LYS A 256 -2.66 4.02 -16.04
C LYS A 256 -3.68 4.15 -17.16
N LYS A 257 -3.80 3.17 -18.05
CA LYS A 257 -4.83 3.14 -19.09
C LYS A 257 -6.24 3.10 -18.51
N ILE A 258 -6.45 2.28 -17.49
CA ILE A 258 -7.73 2.19 -16.78
C ILE A 258 -8.09 3.53 -16.15
N ALA A 259 -7.16 4.16 -15.47
CA ALA A 259 -7.37 5.48 -14.87
C ALA A 259 -7.71 6.54 -15.90
N LYS A 260 -6.99 6.57 -17.03
CA LYS A 260 -7.29 7.46 -18.15
C LYS A 260 -8.70 7.22 -18.69
N CYS A 261 -9.08 5.96 -18.85
CA CYS A 261 -10.39 5.56 -19.34
C CYS A 261 -11.51 6.09 -18.41
N TYR A 262 -11.35 5.90 -17.10
CA TYR A 262 -12.29 6.47 -16.12
C TYR A 262 -12.32 8.01 -16.19
N ASN A 263 -11.17 8.66 -16.27
CA ASN A 263 -11.11 10.12 -16.37
C ASN A 263 -11.88 10.63 -17.58
N ASP A 264 -11.71 10.00 -18.74
CA ASP A 264 -12.39 10.39 -19.98
C ASP A 264 -13.91 10.25 -19.85
N ARG A 265 -14.39 9.26 -19.11
CA ARG A 265 -15.82 8.98 -18.97
C ARG A 265 -16.50 9.70 -17.81
N LEU A 266 -15.75 10.16 -16.82
CA LEU A 266 -16.28 10.77 -15.60
C LEU A 266 -16.01 12.29 -15.51
N CYS A 267 -15.16 12.86 -16.37
CA CYS A 267 -14.74 14.27 -16.26
C CYS A 267 -15.91 15.26 -16.34
N HIS A 268 -17.02 14.91 -17.00
CA HIS A 268 -18.21 15.75 -17.09
C HIS A 268 -19.00 15.83 -15.77
N LEU A 269 -18.69 14.98 -14.79
CA LEU A 269 -19.35 14.96 -13.47
C LEU A 269 -18.63 15.84 -12.43
N SER A 270 -17.82 16.80 -12.84
CA SER A 270 -16.99 17.63 -11.97
C SER A 270 -17.75 18.43 -10.91
N GLU A 271 -19.05 18.68 -11.12
CA GLU A 271 -19.92 19.33 -10.13
C GLU A 271 -20.37 18.35 -9.01
N LYS A 272 -20.26 17.05 -9.25
CA LYS A 272 -20.74 15.99 -8.36
C LYS A 272 -19.62 15.22 -7.67
N ILE A 273 -18.52 14.96 -8.38
CA ILE A 273 -17.41 14.15 -7.88
C ILE A 273 -16.07 14.77 -8.20
N ASP A 274 -15.11 14.57 -7.31
CA ASP A 274 -13.70 14.81 -7.60
C ASP A 274 -13.07 13.50 -8.06
N LEU A 275 -12.32 13.56 -9.16
CA LEU A 275 -11.53 12.46 -9.70
C LEU A 275 -10.13 12.47 -9.07
N PRO A 276 -9.40 11.33 -9.12
CA PRO A 276 -8.03 11.29 -8.62
C PRO A 276 -7.16 12.35 -9.27
N GLN A 277 -6.50 13.17 -8.45
CA GLN A 277 -5.54 14.15 -8.91
C GLN A 277 -4.14 13.61 -8.78
N THR A 278 -3.31 13.85 -9.78
CA THR A 278 -1.89 13.48 -9.76
C THR A 278 -1.06 14.75 -9.72
N GLU A 279 -0.27 14.91 -8.68
CA GLU A 279 0.64 16.04 -8.53
C GLU A 279 1.73 15.99 -9.62
N PRO A 280 2.26 17.14 -10.08
CA PRO A 280 3.25 17.18 -11.16
C PRO A 280 4.55 16.42 -10.87
N TRP A 281 4.90 16.28 -9.60
CA TRP A 281 6.10 15.59 -9.14
C TRP A 281 5.87 14.09 -8.91
N ALA A 282 4.65 13.58 -9.13
CA ALA A 282 4.25 12.21 -8.86
C ALA A 282 3.98 11.43 -10.13
N ASP A 283 4.37 10.15 -10.13
CA ASP A 283 3.93 9.15 -11.06
C ASP A 283 3.04 8.16 -10.29
N HIS A 284 1.73 8.30 -10.47
CA HIS A 284 0.72 7.55 -9.72
C HIS A 284 0.64 6.11 -10.22
N ALA A 285 0.71 5.15 -9.29
CA ALA A 285 0.63 3.73 -9.63
C ALA A 285 -0.81 3.21 -9.78
N TYR A 286 -1.79 3.97 -9.31
CA TYR A 286 -3.23 3.62 -9.40
C TYR A 286 -3.54 2.21 -8.89
N TRP A 287 -3.14 1.93 -7.66
CA TRP A 287 -3.63 0.71 -7.00
C TRP A 287 -5.15 0.74 -6.92
N MET A 288 -5.70 1.91 -6.56
CA MET A 288 -7.14 2.17 -6.61
C MET A 288 -7.42 3.43 -7.44
N TYR A 289 -8.57 3.46 -8.08
CA TYR A 289 -9.15 4.65 -8.67
C TYR A 289 -10.23 5.17 -7.73
N THR A 290 -9.95 6.27 -7.05
CA THR A 290 -10.77 6.80 -5.96
C THR A 290 -11.52 8.04 -6.39
N ILE A 291 -12.84 8.02 -6.30
CA ILE A 291 -13.68 9.22 -6.47
C ILE A 291 -14.11 9.75 -5.11
N LEU A 292 -14.30 11.05 -5.02
CA LEU A 292 -14.76 11.72 -3.81
C LEU A 292 -16.07 12.45 -4.11
N LEU A 293 -17.15 12.07 -3.42
CA LEU A 293 -18.44 12.73 -3.58
C LEU A 293 -18.36 14.16 -3.03
N ARG A 294 -18.75 15.15 -3.84
CA ARG A 294 -18.78 16.55 -3.43
C ARG A 294 -19.99 16.83 -2.53
N GLU A 295 -19.92 17.91 -1.78
CA GLU A 295 -20.99 18.30 -0.85
C GLU A 295 -22.35 18.51 -1.53
N GLY A 296 -22.35 18.86 -2.83
CA GLY A 296 -23.58 19.00 -3.63
C GLY A 296 -24.32 17.70 -3.93
N VAL A 297 -23.70 16.55 -3.69
CA VAL A 297 -24.40 15.24 -3.77
C VAL A 297 -25.13 15.00 -2.46
N SER A 298 -26.46 14.97 -2.52
CA SER A 298 -27.31 14.76 -1.33
C SER A 298 -27.32 13.31 -0.85
N LYS A 299 -27.06 12.37 -1.76
CA LYS A 299 -27.05 10.94 -1.48
C LYS A 299 -25.84 10.55 -0.64
N ALA A 300 -26.03 9.77 0.42
CA ALA A 300 -24.91 9.24 1.21
C ALA A 300 -24.05 8.28 0.38
N ARG A 301 -22.74 8.24 0.67
CA ARG A 301 -21.79 7.36 -0.01
C ARG A 301 -22.25 5.89 -0.01
N GLU A 302 -22.74 5.40 1.11
CA GLU A 302 -23.22 4.02 1.27
C GLU A 302 -24.37 3.71 0.30
N ARG A 303 -25.23 4.68 0.05
CA ARG A 303 -26.32 4.54 -0.92
C ARG A 303 -25.79 4.49 -2.35
N VAL A 304 -24.82 5.32 -2.70
CA VAL A 304 -24.17 5.28 -4.03
C VAL A 304 -23.52 3.91 -4.23
N MET A 305 -22.78 3.41 -3.23
CA MET A 305 -22.18 2.08 -3.29
C MET A 305 -23.22 0.98 -3.47
N GLN A 306 -24.37 1.08 -2.80
CA GLN A 306 -25.46 0.13 -2.96
C GLN A 306 -26.09 0.18 -4.35
N ASP A 307 -26.23 1.37 -4.92
CA ASP A 307 -26.74 1.53 -6.29
C ASP A 307 -25.81 0.85 -7.30
N LEU A 308 -24.51 0.99 -7.11
CA LEU A 308 -23.50 0.31 -7.95
C LEU A 308 -23.55 -1.22 -7.74
N ASP A 309 -23.67 -1.68 -6.52
CA ASP A 309 -23.81 -3.13 -6.22
C ASP A 309 -25.04 -3.73 -6.91
N THR A 310 -26.18 -3.03 -6.87
CA THR A 310 -27.40 -3.42 -7.58
C THR A 310 -27.19 -3.47 -9.09
N ALA A 311 -26.32 -2.61 -9.63
CA ALA A 311 -25.93 -2.64 -11.04
C ALA A 311 -24.85 -3.71 -11.37
N GLY A 312 -24.48 -4.54 -10.41
CA GLY A 312 -23.49 -5.61 -10.57
C GLY A 312 -22.04 -5.14 -10.49
N ILE A 313 -21.78 -4.05 -9.79
CA ILE A 313 -20.45 -3.44 -9.67
C ILE A 313 -20.01 -3.44 -8.19
N GLU A 314 -18.91 -4.12 -7.90
CA GLU A 314 -18.30 -4.07 -6.57
C GLU A 314 -17.48 -2.79 -6.41
N THR A 315 -17.59 -2.19 -5.23
CA THR A 315 -16.79 -1.03 -4.82
C THR A 315 -16.31 -1.22 -3.39
N ARG A 316 -15.37 -0.38 -2.97
CA ARG A 316 -14.91 -0.32 -1.59
C ARG A 316 -14.95 1.12 -1.10
N PRO A 317 -15.33 1.37 0.16
CA PRO A 317 -15.23 2.70 0.71
C PRO A 317 -13.75 3.07 0.88
N VAL A 318 -13.45 4.36 0.83
CA VAL A 318 -12.19 4.86 1.38
C VAL A 318 -12.08 4.41 2.83
N PHE A 319 -10.90 4.09 3.28
CA PHE A 319 -10.67 3.61 4.65
C PHE A 319 -11.34 4.53 5.68
N TYR A 320 -11.91 3.93 6.72
CA TYR A 320 -12.29 4.70 7.89
C TYR A 320 -11.02 5.25 8.54
N PRO A 321 -10.99 6.55 8.89
CA PRO A 321 -9.86 7.10 9.64
C PRO A 321 -9.60 6.30 10.92
N LEU A 322 -8.35 6.01 11.22
CA LEU A 322 -8.00 5.10 12.32
C LEU A 322 -8.48 5.60 13.68
N HIS A 323 -8.47 6.92 13.89
CA HIS A 323 -8.88 7.52 15.17
C HIS A 323 -10.35 7.30 15.52
N ILE A 324 -11.21 6.93 14.56
CA ILE A 324 -12.62 6.60 14.82
C ILE A 324 -12.86 5.10 15.02
N LEU A 325 -11.86 4.27 14.78
CA LEU A 325 -11.98 2.81 14.96
C LEU A 325 -11.86 2.43 16.44
N PRO A 326 -12.63 1.45 16.92
CA PRO A 326 -12.64 1.08 18.34
C PRO A 326 -11.27 0.88 18.99
N PRO A 327 -10.26 0.22 18.37
CA PRO A 327 -8.95 0.04 18.99
C PRO A 327 -8.18 1.35 19.23
N TYR A 328 -8.54 2.42 18.51
CA TYR A 328 -7.85 3.69 18.54
C TYR A 328 -8.70 4.86 19.08
N GLN A 329 -9.92 4.57 19.56
CA GLN A 329 -10.81 5.52 20.24
C GLN A 329 -10.44 5.63 21.72
N GLY A 330 -9.28 6.11 22.08
CA GLY A 330 -8.89 6.22 23.47
C GLY A 330 -8.51 7.66 23.87
N GLY A 331 -8.84 8.06 25.11
CA GLY A 331 -8.41 9.34 25.66
C GLY A 331 -9.21 10.55 25.15
N ALA A 332 -8.50 11.68 24.94
CA ALA A 332 -9.14 12.91 24.45
C ALA A 332 -9.65 12.73 23.02
N LYS A 333 -10.82 13.30 22.73
CA LYS A 333 -11.40 13.28 21.39
C LYS A 333 -10.44 13.93 20.39
N GLN A 334 -10.01 13.17 19.38
CA GLN A 334 -9.18 13.65 18.29
C GLN A 334 -10.07 14.02 17.09
N SER A 335 -9.69 15.07 16.38
CA SER A 335 -10.37 15.53 15.18
C SER A 335 -9.37 15.73 14.05
N PHE A 336 -9.68 15.11 12.92
CA PHE A 336 -8.91 15.21 11.68
C PHE A 336 -9.90 15.48 10.54
N PRO A 337 -10.31 16.74 10.32
CA PRO A 337 -11.43 17.09 9.46
C PRO A 337 -11.29 16.58 8.02
N ARG A 338 -10.09 16.65 7.45
CA ARG A 338 -9.87 16.22 6.07
C ARG A 338 -9.92 14.71 5.93
N ALA A 339 -9.37 13.98 6.89
CA ALA A 339 -9.48 12.52 6.93
C ALA A 339 -10.94 12.06 7.09
N GLU A 340 -11.68 12.72 7.97
CA GLU A 340 -13.10 12.43 8.21
C GLU A 340 -13.94 12.72 6.97
N PHE A 341 -13.67 13.81 6.28
CA PHE A 341 -14.32 14.16 5.01
C PHE A 341 -14.04 13.11 3.93
N CYS A 342 -12.78 12.79 3.68
CA CYS A 342 -12.38 11.78 2.68
C CYS A 342 -12.93 10.39 3.05
N GLY A 343 -12.82 10.00 4.31
CA GLY A 343 -13.25 8.70 4.81
C GLY A 343 -14.76 8.47 4.73
N SER A 344 -15.56 9.53 4.79
CA SER A 344 -17.02 9.45 4.71
C SER A 344 -17.58 9.56 3.29
N ARG A 345 -16.82 10.10 2.34
CA ARG A 345 -17.31 10.45 1.00
C ARG A 345 -16.59 9.76 -0.14
N GLY A 346 -15.46 9.11 0.13
CA GLY A 346 -14.64 8.48 -0.90
C GLY A 346 -15.06 7.07 -1.25
N ILE A 347 -15.01 6.73 -2.54
CA ILE A 347 -15.34 5.39 -3.07
C ILE A 347 -14.19 4.96 -3.98
N ASN A 348 -13.69 3.75 -3.78
CA ASN A 348 -12.77 3.08 -4.69
C ASN A 348 -13.58 2.30 -5.72
N LEU A 349 -13.48 2.70 -6.98
CA LEU A 349 -14.09 2.00 -8.12
C LEU A 349 -13.25 0.77 -8.49
N PRO A 350 -13.82 -0.21 -9.21
CA PRO A 350 -13.05 -1.36 -9.68
C PRO A 350 -11.78 -0.95 -10.40
N THR A 351 -10.65 -1.49 -9.97
CA THR A 351 -9.32 -1.14 -10.50
C THR A 351 -8.47 -2.41 -10.56
N HIS A 352 -8.36 -3.02 -11.74
CA HIS A 352 -7.53 -4.19 -11.96
C HIS A 352 -7.34 -4.43 -13.46
N GLY A 353 -6.33 -5.22 -13.82
CA GLY A 353 -5.94 -5.47 -15.21
C GLY A 353 -6.92 -6.31 -16.03
N GLY A 354 -7.94 -6.90 -15.40
CA GLY A 354 -8.99 -7.67 -16.08
C GLY A 354 -10.16 -6.83 -16.60
N LEU A 355 -10.21 -5.53 -16.30
CA LEU A 355 -11.28 -4.65 -16.76
C LEU A 355 -11.20 -4.39 -18.25
N THR A 356 -12.34 -4.51 -18.93
CA THR A 356 -12.50 -4.06 -20.32
C THR A 356 -13.00 -2.62 -20.37
N GLU A 357 -12.91 -1.97 -21.54
CA GLU A 357 -13.52 -0.65 -21.74
C GLU A 357 -15.03 -0.67 -21.50
N GLN A 358 -15.71 -1.76 -21.88
CA GLN A 358 -17.13 -1.94 -21.61
C GLN A 358 -17.44 -2.02 -20.11
N ASP A 359 -16.59 -2.68 -19.33
CA ASP A 359 -16.71 -2.70 -17.87
C ASP A 359 -16.62 -1.28 -17.30
N ILE A 360 -15.66 -0.50 -17.77
CA ILE A 360 -15.45 0.88 -17.32
C ILE A 360 -16.65 1.76 -17.74
N ASP A 361 -17.20 1.57 -18.94
CA ASP A 361 -18.41 2.25 -19.38
C ASP A 361 -19.59 1.97 -18.44
N ARG A 362 -19.80 0.70 -18.08
CA ARG A 362 -20.85 0.31 -17.13
C ARG A 362 -20.66 0.97 -15.75
N VAL A 363 -19.42 0.99 -15.26
CA VAL A 363 -19.14 1.63 -13.97
C VAL A 363 -19.42 3.13 -14.05
N ALA A 364 -18.97 3.81 -15.08
CA ALA A 364 -19.17 5.24 -15.27
C ALA A 364 -20.67 5.60 -15.39
N GLU A 365 -21.43 4.84 -16.17
CA GLU A 365 -22.87 5.01 -16.31
C GLU A 365 -23.61 4.84 -14.98
N ALA A 366 -23.24 3.82 -14.21
CA ALA A 366 -23.84 3.57 -12.91
C ALA A 366 -23.51 4.67 -11.89
N VAL A 367 -22.27 5.19 -11.89
CA VAL A 367 -21.88 6.34 -11.06
C VAL A 367 -22.71 7.56 -11.41
N GLN A 368 -22.80 7.89 -12.69
CA GLN A 368 -23.59 9.03 -13.16
C GLN A 368 -25.05 8.91 -12.76
N ALA A 369 -25.66 7.76 -13.02
CA ALA A 369 -27.06 7.53 -12.66
C ALA A 369 -27.31 7.73 -11.16
N SER A 370 -26.42 7.24 -10.32
CA SER A 370 -26.56 7.34 -8.87
C SER A 370 -26.38 8.77 -8.34
N VAL A 371 -25.40 9.53 -8.85
CA VAL A 371 -25.12 10.89 -8.35
C VAL A 371 -26.04 11.96 -8.93
N ASP A 372 -26.73 11.67 -10.02
CA ASP A 372 -27.69 12.57 -10.65
C ASP A 372 -29.11 12.51 -10.00
N GLU A 373 -29.40 11.48 -9.23
CA GLU A 373 -30.63 11.35 -8.43
C GLU A 373 -30.54 12.18 -7.14
#